data_72b304bf4c435e936d1d4b1611b67011
#
_entry.id   72b304bf4c435e936d1d4b1611b67011
#
_cell.length_a   1.000
_cell.length_b   1.000
_cell.length_c   1.000
_cell.angle_alpha   90.00
_cell.angle_beta   90.00
_cell.angle_gamma   90.00
#
_symmetry.space_group_name_H-M   'P 1'
#
loop_
_entity.id
_entity.type
_entity.pdbx_description
1 polymer ?
#
loop_
_entity_poly.entity_id
_entity_poly.type
_entity_poly.pdbx_seq_one_letter_code
_entity_poly.pdbx_strand_id
1 'polypeptide(L)'
;MAAKPGIPKGTRDFSPVEMAKRNYIFNTIRDVFHLFGYQQIETPSMENLSTLMGKYGDEGDKLLFKIQNSGDYFNGITDEELLSRNAVKLASKFCEKGLRYDLTCLLYTSDAADDM
;
A
#
# COMPACT_ATOMS: atom_id res chain seq x y z
N MET A 1 -30.96 7.82 1.65
CA MET A 1 -31.05 6.79 0.61
C MET A 1 -29.78 5.98 0.58
N ALA A 2 -29.90 4.67 0.73
CA ALA A 2 -28.71 3.81 0.70
C ALA A 2 -28.14 3.77 -0.72
N ALA A 3 -26.83 3.90 -0.84
CA ALA A 3 -26.14 3.74 -2.11
C ALA A 3 -26.13 2.27 -2.54
N LYS A 4 -26.14 2.05 -3.85
CA LYS A 4 -25.98 0.70 -4.37
C LYS A 4 -24.60 0.17 -3.99
N PRO A 5 -24.50 -1.09 -3.55
CA PRO A 5 -23.19 -1.68 -3.32
C PRO A 5 -22.37 -1.67 -4.61
N GLY A 6 -21.10 -1.39 -4.49
CA GLY A 6 -20.17 -1.40 -5.61
C GLY A 6 -18.76 -1.58 -5.10
N ILE A 7 -17.83 -1.72 -6.02
CA ILE A 7 -16.42 -1.88 -5.66
C ILE A 7 -15.64 -0.64 -6.07
N PRO A 8 -14.60 -0.29 -5.31
CA PRO A 8 -13.77 0.86 -5.65
C PRO A 8 -13.13 0.69 -7.03
N LYS A 9 -12.96 1.82 -7.70
CA LYS A 9 -12.32 1.83 -9.02
C LYS A 9 -10.92 1.23 -8.92
N GLY A 10 -10.60 0.37 -9.87
CA GLY A 10 -9.30 -0.31 -9.91
C GLY A 10 -9.25 -1.60 -9.11
N THR A 11 -10.36 -1.99 -8.52
CA THR A 11 -10.48 -3.27 -7.80
C THR A 11 -11.54 -4.14 -8.45
N ARG A 12 -11.52 -5.42 -8.11
CA ARG A 12 -12.54 -6.34 -8.63
C ARG A 12 -12.66 -7.55 -7.71
N ASP A 13 -13.83 -8.18 -7.77
CA ASP A 13 -14.05 -9.47 -7.14
C ASP A 13 -13.61 -10.59 -8.07
N PHE A 14 -13.23 -11.71 -7.49
CA PHE A 14 -12.83 -12.90 -8.23
C PHE A 14 -13.79 -14.04 -7.91
N SER A 15 -14.34 -14.64 -8.96
CA SER A 15 -15.23 -15.79 -8.83
C SER A 15 -14.43 -17.03 -8.39
N PRO A 16 -15.13 -18.11 -7.93
CA PRO A 16 -14.43 -19.34 -7.57
C PRO A 16 -13.58 -19.91 -8.70
N VAL A 17 -14.06 -19.86 -9.94
CA VAL A 17 -13.30 -20.33 -11.10
C VAL A 17 -12.06 -19.49 -11.32
N GLU A 18 -12.21 -18.18 -11.24
CA GLU A 18 -11.07 -17.26 -11.39
C GLU A 18 -10.04 -17.47 -10.29
N MET A 19 -10.49 -17.70 -9.06
CA MET A 19 -9.58 -17.97 -7.95
C MET A 19 -8.85 -19.30 -8.13
N ALA A 20 -9.51 -20.32 -8.65
CA ALA A 20 -8.85 -21.58 -8.93
C ALA A 20 -7.72 -21.42 -9.94
N LYS A 21 -7.96 -20.65 -11.00
CA LYS A 21 -6.96 -20.35 -12.01
C LYS A 21 -5.80 -19.54 -11.44
N ARG A 22 -6.13 -18.53 -10.64
CA ARG A 22 -5.14 -17.67 -10.00
C ARG A 22 -4.23 -18.47 -9.06
N ASN A 23 -4.83 -19.32 -8.24
CA ASN A 23 -4.09 -20.17 -7.32
C ASN A 23 -3.19 -21.17 -8.05
N TYR A 24 -3.66 -21.70 -9.17
CA TYR A 24 -2.86 -22.60 -9.99
C TYR A 24 -1.58 -21.89 -10.48
N ILE A 25 -1.74 -20.68 -10.98
CA ILE A 25 -0.60 -19.88 -11.47
C ILE A 25 0.37 -19.60 -10.33
N PHE A 26 -0.12 -19.12 -9.20
CA PHE A 26 0.72 -18.78 -8.06
C PHE A 26 1.43 -20.01 -7.50
N ASN A 27 0.73 -21.12 -7.40
CA ASN A 27 1.34 -22.36 -6.89
C ASN A 27 2.43 -22.88 -7.81
N THR A 28 2.21 -22.78 -9.11
CA THR A 28 3.21 -23.20 -10.10
C THR A 28 4.48 -22.37 -10.00
N ILE A 29 4.31 -21.05 -9.91
CA ILE A 29 5.44 -20.13 -9.77
C ILE A 29 6.16 -20.38 -8.44
N ARG A 30 5.40 -20.54 -7.37
CA ARG A 30 5.96 -20.81 -6.04
C ARG A 30 6.80 -22.08 -6.02
N ASP A 31 6.30 -23.14 -6.64
CA ASP A 31 7.02 -24.42 -6.70
C ASP A 31 8.34 -24.27 -7.42
N VAL A 32 8.37 -23.53 -8.52
CA VAL A 32 9.60 -23.29 -9.27
C VAL A 32 10.60 -22.51 -8.43
N PHE A 33 10.15 -21.45 -7.74
CA PHE A 33 11.05 -20.69 -6.88
C PHE A 33 11.61 -21.54 -5.73
N HIS A 34 10.81 -22.43 -5.19
CA HIS A 34 11.29 -23.33 -4.14
C HIS A 34 12.41 -24.24 -4.63
N LEU A 35 12.35 -24.68 -5.87
CA LEU A 35 13.41 -25.52 -6.45
C LEU A 35 14.76 -24.80 -6.49
N PHE A 36 14.74 -23.48 -6.58
CA PHE A 36 15.95 -22.66 -6.60
C PHE A 36 16.33 -22.10 -5.24
N GLY A 37 15.69 -22.57 -4.18
CA GLY A 37 16.04 -22.19 -2.82
C GLY A 37 15.41 -20.90 -2.31
N TYR A 38 14.50 -20.30 -3.07
CA TYR A 38 13.80 -19.09 -2.61
C TYR A 38 12.74 -19.46 -1.61
N GLN A 39 12.60 -18.63 -0.58
CA GLN A 39 11.56 -18.79 0.43
C GLN A 39 10.53 -17.69 0.27
N GLN A 40 9.28 -18.05 0.52
CA GLN A 40 8.18 -17.09 0.43
C GLN A 40 8.13 -16.23 1.68
N ILE A 41 7.94 -14.95 1.48
CA ILE A 41 7.65 -14.02 2.55
C ILE A 41 6.34 -13.32 2.24
N GLU A 42 5.71 -12.80 3.26
CA GLU A 42 4.50 -12.01 3.12
C GLU A 42 4.63 -10.76 3.97
N THR A 43 4.28 -9.64 3.41
CA THR A 43 4.37 -8.36 4.09
C THR A 43 3.01 -7.65 4.05
N PRO A 44 2.72 -6.75 5.00
CA PRO A 44 1.43 -6.06 5.02
C PRO A 44 1.21 -5.20 3.78
N SER A 45 -0.06 -5.06 3.40
CA SER A 45 -0.45 -4.14 2.32
C SER A 45 -0.31 -2.68 2.74
N MET A 46 -0.44 -2.40 4.02
CA MET A 46 -0.27 -1.07 4.59
C MET A 46 1.13 -0.92 5.15
N GLU A 47 1.69 0.26 4.97
CA GLU A 47 3.02 0.59 5.45
C GLU A 47 3.00 2.00 6.03
N ASN A 48 3.94 2.32 6.89
CA ASN A 48 4.08 3.69 7.36
C ASN A 48 4.31 4.62 6.17
N LEU A 49 3.57 5.70 6.13
CA LEU A 49 3.66 6.62 5.01
C LEU A 49 5.07 7.19 4.85
N SER A 50 5.74 7.42 5.97
CA SER A 50 7.13 7.90 5.96
C SER A 50 8.09 6.94 5.25
N THR A 51 7.80 5.63 5.31
CA THR A 51 8.58 4.63 4.60
C THR A 51 8.35 4.67 3.09
N LEU A 52 7.13 4.96 2.69
CA LEU A 52 6.74 4.96 1.28
C LEU A 52 7.08 6.25 0.56
N MET A 53 7.04 7.38 1.27
CA MET A 53 7.28 8.68 0.66
C MET A 53 8.74 8.85 0.25
N GLY A 54 8.93 9.51 -0.88
CA GLY A 54 10.26 9.81 -1.39
C GLY A 54 10.93 8.69 -2.18
N LYS A 55 10.33 7.49 -2.20
CA LYS A 55 10.94 6.35 -2.90
C LYS A 55 10.88 6.48 -4.41
N TYR A 56 9.84 7.10 -4.92
CA TYR A 56 9.56 7.17 -6.34
C TYR A 56 9.53 8.60 -6.88
N GLY A 57 10.04 9.55 -6.10
CA GLY A 57 10.04 10.97 -6.46
C GLY A 57 8.65 11.59 -6.29
N ASP A 58 8.51 12.84 -6.73
CA ASP A 58 7.28 13.61 -6.51
C ASP A 58 6.07 12.99 -7.21
N GLU A 59 6.26 12.47 -8.41
CA GLU A 59 5.17 11.85 -9.15
C GLU A 59 4.71 10.56 -8.49
N GLY A 60 5.65 9.75 -8.02
CA GLY A 60 5.33 8.54 -7.28
C GLY A 60 4.56 8.85 -6.00
N ASP A 61 4.99 9.88 -5.30
CA ASP A 61 4.32 10.29 -4.06
C ASP A 61 2.87 10.71 -4.31
N LYS A 62 2.57 11.30 -5.45
CA LYS A 62 1.21 11.68 -5.83
C LYS A 62 0.32 10.48 -6.13
N LEU A 63 0.92 9.37 -6.55
CA LEU A 63 0.19 8.16 -6.90
C LEU A 63 -0.05 7.24 -5.72
N LEU A 64 0.61 7.47 -4.60
CA LEU A 64 0.42 6.65 -3.41
C LEU A 64 -0.97 6.87 -2.81
N PHE A 65 -1.62 5.76 -2.47
CA PHE A 65 -2.88 5.81 -1.74
C PHE A 65 -2.57 5.98 -0.26
N LYS A 66 -3.02 7.11 0.29
CA LYS A 66 -2.80 7.44 1.70
C LYS A 66 -4.05 7.10 2.50
N ILE A 67 -3.85 6.58 3.70
CA ILE A 67 -4.95 6.18 4.56
C ILE A 67 -5.12 7.23 5.64
N GLN A 68 -6.30 7.86 5.64
CA GLN A 68 -6.65 8.87 6.62
C GLN A 68 -6.73 8.24 8.01
N ASN A 69 -6.18 8.91 8.99
CA ASN A 69 -6.23 8.47 10.38
C ASN A 69 -7.68 8.39 10.87
N SER A 70 -7.94 7.43 11.72
CA SER A 70 -9.25 7.28 12.34
C SER A 70 -9.44 8.29 13.47
N GLY A 71 -10.71 8.58 13.78
CA GLY A 71 -11.04 9.48 14.87
C GLY A 71 -10.88 10.94 14.46
N ASP A 72 -10.42 11.77 15.39
CA ASP A 72 -10.21 13.18 15.14
C ASP A 72 -8.85 13.41 14.47
N TYR A 73 -8.85 13.34 13.16
CA TYR A 73 -7.63 13.51 12.38
C TYR A 73 -7.19 14.98 12.28
N PHE A 74 -7.99 15.92 12.78
CA PHE A 74 -7.58 17.31 12.89
C PHE A 74 -6.77 17.57 14.16
N ASN A 75 -6.73 16.62 15.07
CA ASN A 75 -5.98 16.77 16.32
C ASN A 75 -4.52 17.04 16.02
N GLY A 76 -3.99 18.11 16.60
CA GLY A 76 -2.59 18.50 16.39
C GLY A 76 -2.36 19.35 15.15
N ILE A 77 -3.42 19.73 14.44
CA ILE A 77 -3.31 20.59 13.27
C ILE A 77 -3.72 22.00 13.66
N THR A 78 -2.86 22.96 13.36
CA THR A 78 -3.14 24.36 13.66
C THR A 78 -4.03 24.96 12.57
N ASP A 79 -4.75 26.03 12.91
CA ASP A 79 -5.57 26.75 11.93
C ASP A 79 -4.73 27.26 10.78
N GLU A 80 -3.51 27.70 11.07
CA GLU A 80 -2.59 28.21 10.07
C GLU A 80 -2.22 27.10 9.05
N GLU A 81 -1.94 25.91 9.56
CA GLU A 81 -1.65 24.76 8.71
C GLU A 81 -2.84 24.39 7.83
N LEU A 82 -4.03 24.40 8.41
CA LEU A 82 -5.26 24.08 7.70
C LEU A 82 -5.56 25.09 6.59
N LEU A 83 -5.38 26.38 6.90
CA LEU A 83 -5.65 27.45 5.96
C LEU A 83 -4.61 27.52 4.84
N SER A 84 -3.43 26.96 5.06
CA SER A 84 -2.36 26.93 4.05
C SER A 84 -2.76 26.14 2.81
N ARG A 85 -3.68 25.18 2.96
CA ARG A 85 -4.12 24.26 1.91
C ARG A 85 -2.97 23.52 1.24
N ASN A 86 -1.90 23.32 1.98
CA ASN A 86 -0.77 22.56 1.49
C ASN A 86 -1.07 21.07 1.63
N ALA A 87 -1.47 20.44 0.54
CA ALA A 87 -1.91 19.06 0.54
C ALA A 87 -0.82 18.09 1.02
N VAL A 88 0.41 18.32 0.62
CA VAL A 88 1.52 17.44 1.00
C VAL A 88 1.77 17.50 2.50
N LYS A 89 1.79 18.71 3.05
CA LYS A 89 2.02 18.91 4.47
C LYS A 89 0.86 18.39 5.32
N LEU A 90 -0.37 18.65 4.89
CA LEU A 90 -1.56 18.18 5.58
C LEU A 90 -1.68 16.67 5.51
N ALA A 91 -1.36 16.07 4.38
CA ALA A 91 -1.42 14.61 4.23
C ALA A 91 -0.48 13.90 5.21
N SER A 92 0.70 14.46 5.47
CA SER A 92 1.65 13.85 6.40
C SER A 92 1.09 13.82 7.83
N LYS A 93 0.17 14.74 8.15
CA LYS A 93 -0.47 14.80 9.47
C LYS A 93 -1.78 14.03 9.53
N PHE A 94 -2.53 14.00 8.45
CA PHE A 94 -3.81 13.28 8.38
C PHE A 94 -3.62 11.77 8.21
N CYS A 95 -2.48 11.36 7.65
CA CYS A 95 -2.26 9.98 7.24
C CYS A 95 -0.92 9.49 7.77
N GLU A 96 -0.97 8.50 8.67
CA GLU A 96 0.23 7.84 9.16
C GLU A 96 0.61 6.66 8.28
N LYS A 97 -0.35 6.13 7.54
CA LYS A 97 -0.21 4.91 6.75
C LYS A 97 -0.57 5.15 5.31
N GLY A 98 -0.08 4.29 4.46
CA GLY A 98 -0.46 4.25 3.06
C GLY A 98 -0.45 2.82 2.56
N LEU A 99 -1.00 2.60 1.38
CA LEU A 99 -0.92 1.30 0.72
C LEU A 99 0.42 1.22 0.00
N ARG A 100 1.06 0.07 0.08
CA ARG A 100 2.33 -0.14 -0.62
C ARG A 100 2.14 0.06 -2.12
N TYR A 101 3.14 0.65 -2.74
CA TYR A 101 3.10 0.93 -4.17
C TYR A 101 3.20 -0.38 -4.97
N ASP A 102 4.17 -1.20 -4.61
CA ASP A 102 4.37 -2.52 -5.16
C ASP A 102 5.17 -3.35 -4.16
N LEU A 103 5.43 -4.61 -4.51
CA LEU A 103 6.15 -5.50 -3.61
C LEU A 103 7.64 -5.17 -3.52
N THR A 104 8.22 -4.59 -4.56
CA THR A 104 9.64 -4.27 -4.58
C THR A 104 9.97 -3.10 -3.66
N CYS A 105 9.02 -2.22 -3.40
CA CYS A 105 9.18 -1.12 -2.46
C CYS A 105 9.67 -1.61 -1.10
N LEU A 106 9.12 -2.72 -0.63
CA LEU A 106 9.45 -3.29 0.67
C LEU A 106 10.80 -3.98 0.67
N LEU A 107 11.25 -4.47 -0.47
CA LEU A 107 12.55 -5.11 -0.58
C LEU A 107 13.69 -4.14 -0.31
N TYR A 108 13.51 -2.88 -0.65
CA TYR A 108 14.53 -1.86 -0.41
C TYR A 108 14.60 -1.43 1.05
N THR A 109 13.53 -1.62 1.81
CA THR A 109 13.45 -1.16 3.19
C THR A 109 13.57 -2.28 4.19
N SER A 110 13.37 -3.52 3.78
CA SER A 110 13.47 -4.65 4.68
C SER A 110 14.90 -5.15 4.75
N ASP A 111 15.25 -5.73 5.87
CA ASP A 111 16.56 -6.35 6.06
C ASP A 111 16.73 -7.63 5.27
N ALA A 112 15.69 -8.08 4.61
CA ALA A 112 15.79 -9.25 3.74
C ALA A 112 16.88 -9.06 2.69
N ALA A 113 17.07 -7.83 2.24
CA ALA A 113 18.15 -7.50 1.33
C ALA A 113 19.52 -7.64 2.00
N ASP A 114 19.58 -7.46 3.30
CA ASP A 114 20.82 -7.54 4.06
C ASP A 114 21.18 -8.97 4.47
N ASP A 115 20.19 -9.83 4.48
CA ASP A 115 20.36 -11.22 4.92
C ASP A 115 21.03 -12.09 3.87
N MET A 116 21.36 -11.50 2.79
CA MET A 116 21.96 -12.26 1.71
C MET A 116 23.46 -12.19 1.69
#